data_04ab35220906bac4c31ea9430e3a6f16
#
_entry.id   04ab35220906bac4c31ea9430e3a6f16
#
_cell.length_a   1.000
_cell.length_b   1.000
_cell.length_c   1.000
_cell.angle_alpha   90.00
_cell.angle_beta   90.00
_cell.angle_gamma   90.00
#
_symmetry.space_group_name_H-M   'P 1'
#
loop_
_entity.id
_entity.type
_entity.pdbx_description
1 polymer ?
#
loop_
_entity_poly.entity_id
_entity_poly.type
_entity_poly.pdbx_seq_one_letter_code
_entity_poly.pdbx_strand_id
1 'polypeptide(L)'
;IGEEKLREECQTKLHIDLDKTLETYVAIPKNEDEFKLVERLTQEATLRAVERHAGQIRYVYGPSGRQTLAEGKDLTQVKYIVGTGGALTRLPHRVDIMGMIPKDNETGMKLYPSEAVKILVDNDYIMASLGVLSKTHRQGAIRLLGQSLKMDLQEQEHAVNKAQFIEELQRLNNAAKAKEEERLHHIEEMEKMGYDMSEYKNPEKI
;
A
#
# COMPACT_ATOMS: atom_id res chain seq x y z
N ILE A 1 -7.99 -8.62 16.96
CA ILE A 1 -8.75 -8.43 18.22
C ILE A 1 -9.40 -9.74 18.62
N GLY A 2 -9.34 -10.10 19.91
CA GLY A 2 -10.05 -11.26 20.43
C GLY A 2 -11.53 -10.97 20.69
N GLU A 3 -12.37 -12.02 20.73
CA GLU A 3 -13.81 -11.86 20.90
C GLU A 3 -14.18 -11.14 22.21
N GLU A 4 -13.55 -11.52 23.32
CA GLU A 4 -13.79 -10.88 24.63
C GLU A 4 -13.52 -9.37 24.59
N LYS A 5 -12.37 -8.96 24.01
CA LYS A 5 -12.02 -7.55 23.87
C LYS A 5 -12.98 -6.82 22.94
N LEU A 6 -13.40 -7.45 21.84
CA LEU A 6 -14.37 -6.85 20.94
C LEU A 6 -15.71 -6.63 21.65
N ARG A 7 -16.16 -7.60 22.43
CA ARG A 7 -17.39 -7.55 23.23
C ARG A 7 -17.35 -6.41 24.24
N GLU A 8 -16.24 -6.28 24.97
CA GLU A 8 -16.01 -5.17 25.89
C GLU A 8 -16.02 -3.81 25.17
N GLU A 9 -15.33 -3.69 24.04
CA GLU A 9 -15.31 -2.45 23.27
C GLU A 9 -16.66 -2.08 22.67
N CYS A 10 -17.45 -3.06 22.21
CA CYS A 10 -18.81 -2.84 21.74
C CYS A 10 -19.69 -2.24 22.85
N GLN A 11 -19.59 -2.76 24.05
CA GLN A 11 -20.35 -2.29 25.20
C GLN A 11 -19.89 -0.91 25.70
N THR A 12 -18.57 -0.74 25.89
CA THR A 12 -18.02 0.42 26.60
C THR A 12 -17.74 1.63 25.71
N LYS A 13 -17.33 1.40 24.43
CA LYS A 13 -16.91 2.46 23.53
C LYS A 13 -17.91 2.73 22.40
N LEU A 14 -18.47 1.66 21.82
CA LEU A 14 -19.37 1.78 20.67
C LEU A 14 -20.84 1.90 21.10
N HIS A 15 -21.15 1.47 22.33
CA HIS A 15 -22.50 1.44 22.89
C HIS A 15 -23.48 0.63 22.02
N ILE A 16 -23.02 -0.55 21.54
CA ILE A 16 -23.80 -1.50 20.76
C ILE A 16 -23.84 -2.85 21.41
N ASP A 17 -24.93 -3.59 21.19
CA ASP A 17 -25.06 -4.98 21.54
C ASP A 17 -24.51 -5.86 20.42
N LEU A 18 -23.36 -6.50 20.66
CA LEU A 18 -22.67 -7.29 19.64
C LEU A 18 -23.52 -8.46 19.15
N ASP A 19 -24.17 -9.20 20.05
CA ASP A 19 -24.92 -10.40 19.67
C ASP A 19 -26.12 -10.02 18.80
N LYS A 20 -26.87 -9.01 19.21
CA LYS A 20 -27.99 -8.47 18.45
C LYS A 20 -27.54 -7.91 17.09
N THR A 21 -26.40 -7.23 17.05
CA THR A 21 -25.86 -6.68 15.79
C THR A 21 -25.46 -7.81 14.84
N LEU A 22 -24.89 -8.91 15.37
CA LEU A 22 -24.48 -10.06 14.55
C LEU A 22 -25.68 -10.85 14.01
N GLU A 23 -26.83 -10.89 14.70
CA GLU A 23 -28.06 -11.55 14.22
C GLU A 23 -28.57 -10.91 12.91
N THR A 24 -28.41 -9.60 12.77
CA THR A 24 -28.89 -8.84 11.61
C THR A 24 -27.79 -8.53 10.59
N TYR A 25 -26.55 -8.87 10.91
CA TYR A 25 -25.38 -8.52 10.14
C TYR A 25 -25.42 -9.03 8.70
N VAL A 26 -25.15 -8.14 7.77
CA VAL A 26 -25.02 -8.44 6.35
C VAL A 26 -23.71 -7.83 5.79
N ALA A 27 -23.29 -8.32 4.63
CA ALA A 27 -22.02 -7.90 4.02
C ALA A 27 -21.93 -6.38 3.76
N ILE A 28 -23.06 -5.72 3.57
CA ILE A 28 -23.15 -4.25 3.43
C ILE A 28 -23.94 -3.73 4.62
N PRO A 29 -23.32 -2.98 5.55
CA PRO A 29 -24.00 -2.42 6.71
C PRO A 29 -25.24 -1.62 6.34
N LYS A 30 -26.32 -1.79 7.10
CA LYS A 30 -27.61 -1.13 6.85
C LYS A 30 -28.06 -0.17 7.95
N ASN A 31 -27.52 -0.34 9.14
CA ASN A 31 -27.85 0.47 10.31
C ASN A 31 -26.59 0.98 11.01
N GLU A 32 -26.77 1.90 11.95
CA GLU A 32 -25.67 2.57 12.65
C GLU A 32 -24.80 1.58 13.45
N ASP A 33 -25.41 0.61 14.12
CA ASP A 33 -24.68 -0.37 14.93
C ASP A 33 -23.79 -1.27 14.07
N GLU A 34 -24.31 -1.71 12.92
CA GLU A 34 -23.54 -2.46 11.94
C GLU A 34 -22.38 -1.61 11.36
N PHE A 35 -22.61 -0.32 11.06
CA PHE A 35 -21.54 0.58 10.61
C PHE A 35 -20.45 0.71 11.66
N LYS A 36 -20.79 0.98 12.93
CA LYS A 36 -19.84 1.07 14.04
C LYS A 36 -19.00 -0.19 14.18
N LEU A 37 -19.66 -1.36 14.13
CA LEU A 37 -18.98 -2.65 14.22
C LEU A 37 -17.99 -2.84 13.05
N VAL A 38 -18.43 -2.61 11.80
CA VAL A 38 -17.61 -2.79 10.62
C VAL A 38 -16.45 -1.80 10.59
N GLU A 39 -16.66 -0.55 10.98
CA GLU A 39 -15.59 0.46 11.10
C GLU A 39 -14.54 0.03 12.12
N ARG A 40 -14.96 -0.45 13.30
CA ARG A 40 -14.02 -0.94 14.31
C ARG A 40 -13.19 -2.14 13.83
N LEU A 41 -13.84 -3.09 13.16
CA LEU A 41 -13.14 -4.25 12.59
C LEU A 41 -12.21 -3.83 11.44
N THR A 42 -12.64 -2.90 10.59
CA THR A 42 -11.82 -2.37 9.50
C THR A 42 -10.60 -1.62 10.02
N GLN A 43 -10.76 -0.84 11.09
CA GLN A 43 -9.67 -0.16 11.78
C GLN A 43 -8.63 -1.17 12.26
N GLU A 44 -9.05 -2.19 13.02
CA GLU A 44 -8.15 -3.22 13.53
C GLU A 44 -7.43 -3.96 12.39
N ALA A 45 -8.17 -4.36 11.35
CA ALA A 45 -7.59 -5.05 10.20
C ALA A 45 -6.57 -4.19 9.47
N THR A 46 -6.85 -2.90 9.29
CA THR A 46 -5.95 -1.96 8.62
C THR A 46 -4.66 -1.77 9.41
N LEU A 47 -4.76 -1.48 10.71
CA LEU A 47 -3.59 -1.28 11.56
C LEU A 47 -2.73 -2.55 11.64
N ARG A 48 -3.35 -3.73 11.82
CA ARG A 48 -2.63 -5.01 11.84
C ARG A 48 -1.98 -5.37 10.51
N ALA A 49 -2.63 -5.03 9.39
CA ALA A 49 -2.05 -5.25 8.06
C ALA A 49 -0.79 -4.40 7.86
N VAL A 50 -0.85 -3.12 8.25
CA VAL A 50 0.32 -2.22 8.17
C VAL A 50 1.41 -2.65 9.15
N GLU A 51 1.06 -3.03 10.39
CA GLU A 51 2.00 -3.52 11.38
C GLU A 51 2.82 -4.72 10.87
N ARG A 52 2.17 -5.66 10.19
CA ARG A 52 2.84 -6.84 9.60
C ARG A 52 3.67 -6.49 8.37
N HIS A 53 3.34 -5.40 7.69
CA HIS A 53 4.00 -5.00 6.46
C HIS A 53 5.19 -4.07 6.70
N ALA A 54 5.10 -3.19 7.67
CA ALA A 54 6.14 -2.25 8.00
C ALA A 54 7.33 -2.92 8.69
N GLY A 55 8.50 -2.39 8.43
CA GLY A 55 9.71 -2.75 9.15
C GLY A 55 9.78 -2.12 10.53
N GLN A 56 10.82 -2.47 11.25
CA GLN A 56 11.10 -1.96 12.59
C GLN A 56 12.59 -1.68 12.82
N ILE A 57 12.85 -0.80 13.75
CA ILE A 57 14.20 -0.53 14.24
C ILE A 57 14.49 -1.51 15.38
N ARG A 58 15.65 -2.15 15.33
CA ARG A 58 16.18 -2.98 16.42
C ARG A 58 17.53 -2.49 16.87
N TYR A 59 17.79 -2.61 18.15
CA TYR A 59 19.10 -2.35 18.71
C TYR A 59 19.86 -3.66 18.88
N VAL A 60 21.03 -3.74 18.28
CA VAL A 60 21.94 -4.89 18.39
C VAL A 60 23.16 -4.44 19.16
N TYR A 61 23.58 -5.22 20.15
CA TYR A 61 24.76 -4.95 20.97
C TYR A 61 25.90 -5.83 20.48
N GLY A 62 26.99 -5.22 20.03
CA GLY A 62 28.20 -5.88 19.58
C GLY A 62 29.44 -5.40 20.35
N PRO A 63 30.63 -5.89 20.01
CA PRO A 63 31.87 -5.46 20.63
C PRO A 63 32.15 -3.94 20.53
N SER A 64 31.59 -3.30 19.49
CA SER A 64 31.67 -1.85 19.26
C SER A 64 30.54 -1.05 19.91
N GLY A 65 29.75 -1.67 20.80
CA GLY A 65 28.62 -1.02 21.48
C GLY A 65 27.27 -1.26 20.79
N ARG A 66 26.29 -0.38 21.09
CA ARG A 66 24.93 -0.44 20.54
C ARG A 66 24.91 0.04 19.09
N GLN A 67 24.39 -0.79 18.19
CA GLN A 67 24.14 -0.46 16.80
C GLN A 67 22.63 -0.46 16.52
N THR A 68 22.19 0.42 15.64
CA THR A 68 20.80 0.49 15.19
C THR A 68 20.68 -0.27 13.87
N LEU A 69 19.78 -1.24 13.81
CA LEU A 69 19.49 -2.02 12.62
C LEU A 69 18.03 -1.79 12.21
N ALA A 70 17.81 -1.40 10.96
CA ALA A 70 16.48 -1.39 10.35
C ALA A 70 16.22 -2.74 9.70
N GLU A 71 15.09 -3.38 10.00
CA GLU A 71 14.69 -4.67 9.47
C GLU A 71 13.29 -4.58 8.87
N GLY A 72 13.09 -5.09 7.67
CA GLY A 72 11.81 -5.07 6.96
C GLY A 72 11.64 -3.85 6.05
N LYS A 73 10.39 -3.51 5.73
CA LYS A 73 10.07 -2.44 4.78
C LYS A 73 10.04 -1.07 5.46
N ASP A 74 10.81 -0.15 4.92
CA ASP A 74 10.78 1.24 5.34
C ASP A 74 9.64 1.99 4.63
N LEU A 75 8.63 2.40 5.41
CA LEU A 75 7.49 3.19 4.93
C LEU A 75 7.61 4.67 5.28
N THR A 76 8.72 5.12 5.90
CA THR A 76 8.88 6.51 6.36
C THR A 76 8.84 7.54 5.23
N GLN A 77 9.20 7.14 4.00
CA GLN A 77 9.21 7.99 2.82
C GLN A 77 7.92 7.92 2.00
N VAL A 78 6.91 7.18 2.48
CA VAL A 78 5.61 7.08 1.79
C VAL A 78 4.90 8.44 1.85
N LYS A 79 4.50 8.96 0.69
CA LYS A 79 3.83 10.26 0.56
C LYS A 79 2.30 10.14 0.57
N TYR A 80 1.78 8.99 0.18
CA TYR A 80 0.35 8.76 0.04
C TYR A 80 -0.05 7.40 0.62
N ILE A 81 -1.16 7.38 1.35
CA ILE A 81 -1.90 6.17 1.68
C ILE A 81 -3.16 6.17 0.84
N VAL A 82 -3.40 5.13 0.06
CA VAL A 82 -4.57 5.03 -0.80
C VAL A 82 -5.49 3.94 -0.26
N GLY A 83 -6.68 4.34 0.17
CA GLY A 83 -7.75 3.41 0.54
C GLY A 83 -8.50 2.94 -0.69
N THR A 84 -8.58 1.61 -0.86
CA THR A 84 -9.39 0.96 -1.89
C THR A 84 -10.07 -0.28 -1.30
N GLY A 85 -10.97 -0.89 -2.04
CA GLY A 85 -11.78 -1.99 -1.53
C GLY A 85 -13.06 -1.51 -0.83
N GLY A 86 -14.02 -2.42 -0.63
CA GLY A 86 -15.37 -2.09 -0.20
C GLY A 86 -15.45 -1.25 1.07
N ALA A 87 -14.73 -1.64 2.13
CA ALA A 87 -14.75 -0.92 3.40
C ALA A 87 -14.10 0.46 3.30
N LEU A 88 -12.84 0.53 2.81
CA LEU A 88 -12.09 1.80 2.76
C LEU A 88 -12.56 2.76 1.65
N THR A 89 -13.52 2.37 0.82
CA THR A 89 -14.19 3.27 -0.15
C THR A 89 -15.57 3.71 0.30
N ARG A 90 -16.25 2.94 1.14
CA ARG A 90 -17.68 3.14 1.46
C ARG A 90 -17.96 3.56 2.89
N LEU A 91 -17.12 3.18 3.85
CA LEU A 91 -17.36 3.54 5.26
C LEU A 91 -17.27 5.06 5.47
N PRO A 92 -18.14 5.63 6.31
CA PRO A 92 -18.15 7.05 6.60
C PRO A 92 -16.81 7.58 7.11
N HIS A 93 -16.21 6.92 8.12
CA HIS A 93 -14.96 7.35 8.77
C HIS A 93 -13.68 6.70 8.20
N ARG A 94 -13.72 6.25 6.94
CA ARG A 94 -12.59 5.60 6.27
C ARG A 94 -11.29 6.40 6.26
N VAL A 95 -11.39 7.72 6.15
CA VAL A 95 -10.22 8.62 6.17
C VAL A 95 -9.60 8.67 7.55
N ASP A 96 -10.44 8.74 8.60
CA ASP A 96 -9.99 8.73 9.99
C ASP A 96 -9.31 7.40 10.34
N ILE A 97 -9.88 6.28 9.89
CA ILE A 97 -9.30 4.94 10.06
C ILE A 97 -7.89 4.89 9.46
N MET A 98 -7.71 5.37 8.23
CA MET A 98 -6.38 5.41 7.59
C MET A 98 -5.45 6.42 8.26
N GLY A 99 -5.99 7.53 8.78
CA GLY A 99 -5.25 8.55 9.52
C GLY A 99 -4.69 8.08 10.86
N MET A 100 -5.12 6.93 11.35
CA MET A 100 -4.55 6.31 12.55
C MET A 100 -3.23 5.58 12.26
N ILE A 101 -2.96 5.20 11.01
CA ILE A 101 -1.76 4.43 10.64
C ILE A 101 -0.47 5.12 11.12
N PRO A 102 -0.17 6.39 10.78
CA PRO A 102 1.06 7.03 11.24
C PRO A 102 1.13 7.22 12.76
N LYS A 103 -0.02 7.26 13.43
CA LYS A 103 -0.14 7.46 14.87
C LYS A 103 0.02 6.17 15.68
N ASP A 104 -0.13 4.99 15.04
CA ASP A 104 0.00 3.66 15.66
C ASP A 104 1.47 3.25 15.87
N ASN A 105 2.34 4.21 16.14
CA ASN A 105 3.77 4.02 16.35
C ASN A 105 4.22 4.60 17.72
N GLU A 106 3.54 4.21 18.79
CA GLU A 106 3.77 4.73 20.14
C GLU A 106 5.24 4.60 20.60
N THR A 107 5.92 3.54 20.20
CA THR A 107 7.31 3.30 20.56
C THR A 107 8.32 4.04 19.67
N GLY A 108 7.89 4.57 18.53
CA GLY A 108 8.77 5.14 17.50
C GLY A 108 9.70 4.12 16.83
N MET A 109 9.51 2.82 17.11
CA MET A 109 10.38 1.76 16.59
C MET A 109 9.91 1.17 15.27
N LYS A 110 8.68 1.46 14.83
CA LYS A 110 8.14 1.02 13.54
C LYS A 110 8.54 1.99 12.44
N LEU A 111 8.86 1.47 11.27
CA LEU A 111 9.17 2.26 10.08
C LEU A 111 7.88 2.65 9.34
N TYR A 112 6.99 3.33 10.03
CA TYR A 112 5.67 3.75 9.55
C TYR A 112 5.74 5.05 8.73
N PRO A 113 4.71 5.35 7.91
CA PRO A 113 4.58 6.65 7.26
C PRO A 113 4.57 7.78 8.29
N SER A 114 5.10 8.94 7.90
CA SER A 114 5.05 10.13 8.76
C SER A 114 3.61 10.67 8.85
N GLU A 115 3.34 11.48 9.88
CA GLU A 115 2.02 12.14 10.03
C GLU A 115 1.68 13.13 8.89
N ALA A 116 2.68 13.54 8.12
CA ALA A 116 2.49 14.38 6.93
C ALA A 116 2.00 13.61 5.70
N VAL A 117 1.82 12.29 5.80
CA VAL A 117 1.31 11.45 4.71
C VAL A 117 -0.09 11.90 4.29
N LYS A 118 -0.31 12.00 2.98
CA LYS A 118 -1.63 12.34 2.43
C LYS A 118 -2.48 11.08 2.27
N ILE A 119 -3.74 11.17 2.71
CA ILE A 119 -4.69 10.07 2.59
C ILE A 119 -5.60 10.32 1.40
N LEU A 120 -5.67 9.36 0.50
CA LEU A 120 -6.51 9.36 -0.69
C LEU A 120 -7.48 8.19 -0.64
N VAL A 121 -8.63 8.34 -1.29
CA VAL A 121 -9.64 7.28 -1.38
C VAL A 121 -9.99 7.06 -2.85
N ASP A 122 -9.95 5.80 -3.28
CA ASP A 122 -10.47 5.38 -4.59
C ASP A 122 -12.00 5.39 -4.56
N ASN A 123 -12.60 6.59 -4.66
CA ASN A 123 -14.02 6.82 -4.42
C ASN A 123 -14.93 6.01 -5.36
N ASP A 124 -14.49 5.75 -6.58
CA ASP A 124 -15.24 5.01 -7.59
C ASP A 124 -14.93 3.51 -7.59
N TYR A 125 -13.96 3.09 -6.74
CA TYR A 125 -13.51 1.70 -6.63
C TYR A 125 -13.03 1.11 -7.97
N ILE A 126 -12.27 1.89 -8.73
CA ILE A 126 -11.83 1.56 -10.10
C ILE A 126 -10.31 1.40 -10.24
N MET A 127 -9.53 1.65 -9.19
CA MET A 127 -8.07 1.67 -9.27
C MET A 127 -7.49 0.38 -9.86
N ALA A 128 -7.99 -0.79 -9.45
CA ALA A 128 -7.52 -2.07 -9.97
C ALA A 128 -7.81 -2.23 -11.46
N SER A 129 -9.02 -1.86 -11.90
CA SER A 129 -9.42 -1.89 -13.32
C SER A 129 -8.62 -0.91 -14.16
N LEU A 130 -8.33 0.28 -13.61
CA LEU A 130 -7.49 1.27 -14.27
C LEU A 130 -6.03 0.81 -14.38
N GLY A 131 -5.55 0.02 -13.43
CA GLY A 131 -4.24 -0.64 -13.52
C GLY A 131 -4.13 -1.53 -14.76
N VAL A 132 -5.17 -2.29 -15.08
CA VAL A 132 -5.24 -3.10 -16.31
C VAL A 132 -5.35 -2.21 -17.55
N LEU A 133 -6.26 -1.23 -17.54
CA LEU A 133 -6.49 -0.31 -18.64
C LEU A 133 -5.23 0.51 -18.99
N SER A 134 -4.38 0.80 -18.01
CA SER A 134 -3.17 1.60 -18.20
C SER A 134 -2.14 0.95 -19.15
N LYS A 135 -2.24 -0.36 -19.37
CA LYS A 135 -1.37 -1.07 -20.33
C LYS A 135 -1.60 -0.64 -21.78
N THR A 136 -2.82 -0.27 -22.11
CA THR A 136 -3.22 0.15 -23.47
C THR A 136 -3.59 1.64 -23.56
N HIS A 137 -4.16 2.21 -22.49
CA HIS A 137 -4.70 3.57 -22.47
C HIS A 137 -4.20 4.34 -21.22
N ARG A 138 -2.88 4.45 -21.10
CA ARG A 138 -2.22 5.00 -19.89
C ARG A 138 -2.73 6.38 -19.49
N GLN A 139 -2.80 7.32 -20.42
CA GLN A 139 -3.22 8.70 -20.11
C GLN A 139 -4.68 8.78 -19.64
N GLY A 140 -5.58 8.01 -20.30
CA GLY A 140 -6.97 7.91 -19.88
C GLY A 140 -7.11 7.30 -18.49
N ALA A 141 -6.39 6.22 -18.22
CA ALA A 141 -6.38 5.56 -16.91
C ALA A 141 -5.89 6.51 -15.78
N ILE A 142 -4.80 7.25 -16.02
CA ILE A 142 -4.28 8.22 -15.04
C ILE A 142 -5.29 9.33 -14.78
N ARG A 143 -5.93 9.87 -15.81
CA ARG A 143 -6.95 10.92 -15.67
C ARG A 143 -8.15 10.44 -14.85
N LEU A 144 -8.69 9.26 -15.16
CA LEU A 144 -9.78 8.67 -14.41
C LEU A 144 -9.39 8.36 -12.96
N LEU A 145 -8.17 7.86 -12.73
CA LEU A 145 -7.67 7.64 -11.38
C LEU A 145 -7.59 8.93 -10.59
N GLY A 146 -7.07 10.00 -11.17
CA GLY A 146 -7.01 11.31 -10.54
C GLY A 146 -8.41 11.82 -10.13
N GLN A 147 -9.41 11.63 -10.98
CA GLN A 147 -10.79 11.98 -10.67
C GLN A 147 -11.34 11.15 -9.50
N SER A 148 -11.15 9.82 -9.53
CA SER A 148 -11.58 8.94 -8.43
C SER A 148 -10.91 9.28 -7.10
N LEU A 149 -9.63 9.61 -7.12
CA LEU A 149 -8.87 10.04 -5.94
C LEU A 149 -9.16 11.50 -5.53
N LYS A 150 -9.95 12.24 -6.28
CA LYS A 150 -10.20 13.69 -6.10
C LYS A 150 -8.90 14.50 -6.03
N MET A 151 -7.92 14.11 -6.83
CA MET A 151 -6.65 14.83 -6.94
C MET A 151 -6.79 15.93 -7.98
N ASP A 152 -6.33 17.14 -7.65
CA ASP A 152 -6.15 18.19 -8.65
C ASP A 152 -4.88 17.87 -9.46
N LEU A 153 -5.10 17.39 -10.68
CA LEU A 153 -4.00 17.01 -11.57
C LEU A 153 -3.22 18.24 -12.05
N GLN A 154 -3.81 19.45 -12.00
CA GLN A 154 -3.13 20.69 -12.38
C GLN A 154 -2.09 21.12 -11.33
N GLU A 155 -2.41 20.99 -10.04
CA GLU A 155 -1.42 21.21 -8.97
C GLU A 155 -0.27 20.20 -9.03
N GLN A 156 -0.54 18.97 -9.47
CA GLN A 156 0.51 17.94 -9.59
C GLN A 156 1.38 18.08 -10.84
N GLU A 157 0.87 18.61 -11.94
CA GLU A 157 1.72 18.95 -13.11
C GLU A 157 2.75 20.02 -12.76
N HIS A 158 2.46 20.90 -11.80
CA HIS A 158 3.43 21.86 -11.27
C HIS A 158 4.33 21.28 -10.15
N ALA A 159 3.88 20.32 -9.38
CA ALA A 159 4.64 19.75 -8.26
C ALA A 159 5.58 18.60 -8.70
N VAL A 160 5.23 17.85 -9.72
CA VAL A 160 6.14 16.90 -10.36
C VAL A 160 6.84 17.63 -11.48
N ASN A 161 8.01 18.16 -11.16
CA ASN A 161 8.88 18.77 -12.16
C ASN A 161 9.01 17.77 -13.33
N LYS A 162 8.40 18.10 -14.46
CA LYS A 162 8.35 17.25 -15.67
C LYS A 162 9.73 16.73 -16.07
N ALA A 163 10.78 17.49 -15.75
CA ALA A 163 12.17 17.10 -15.91
C ALA A 163 12.60 15.97 -14.99
N GLN A 164 12.21 15.98 -13.69
CA GLN A 164 12.55 14.91 -12.74
C GLN A 164 11.86 13.59 -13.08
N PHE A 165 10.60 13.66 -13.52
CA PHE A 165 9.88 12.47 -13.97
C PHE A 165 10.47 11.86 -15.24
N ILE A 166 10.88 12.71 -16.20
CA ILE A 166 11.54 12.27 -17.42
C ILE A 166 12.92 11.67 -17.08
N GLU A 167 13.66 12.29 -16.18
CA GLU A 167 14.97 11.82 -15.73
C GLU A 167 14.88 10.48 -15.00
N GLU A 168 13.86 10.30 -14.15
CA GLU A 168 13.61 9.05 -13.45
C GLU A 168 13.15 7.94 -14.40
N LEU A 169 12.29 8.25 -15.38
CA LEU A 169 11.93 7.32 -16.46
C LEU A 169 13.13 6.92 -17.32
N GLN A 170 14.00 7.86 -17.63
CA GLN A 170 15.24 7.58 -18.36
C GLN A 170 16.18 6.69 -17.54
N ARG A 171 16.31 6.96 -16.24
CA ARG A 171 17.11 6.17 -15.31
C ARG A 171 16.59 4.73 -15.18
N LEU A 172 15.27 4.55 -15.05
CA LEU A 172 14.63 3.24 -15.01
C LEU A 172 14.79 2.48 -16.33
N ASN A 173 14.65 3.17 -17.45
CA ASN A 173 14.80 2.58 -18.77
C ASN A 173 16.25 2.18 -19.06
N ASN A 174 17.22 2.99 -18.61
CA ASN A 174 18.65 2.67 -18.72
C ASN A 174 19.02 1.48 -17.80
N ALA A 175 18.48 1.43 -16.59
CA ALA A 175 18.68 0.29 -15.68
C ALA A 175 18.08 -1.01 -16.23
N ALA A 176 16.92 -0.93 -16.88
CA ALA A 176 16.30 -2.09 -17.53
C ALA A 176 17.13 -2.57 -18.73
N LYS A 177 17.66 -1.64 -19.55
CA LYS A 177 18.55 -1.98 -20.65
C LYS A 177 19.86 -2.61 -20.17
N ALA A 178 20.48 -2.05 -19.14
CA ALA A 178 21.70 -2.60 -18.57
C ALA A 178 21.52 -4.04 -18.06
N LYS A 179 20.39 -4.31 -17.39
CA LYS A 179 20.03 -5.67 -16.94
C LYS A 179 19.81 -6.64 -18.10
N GLU A 180 19.21 -6.15 -19.18
CA GLU A 180 18.99 -6.98 -20.38
C GLU A 180 20.31 -7.26 -21.11
N GLU A 181 21.20 -6.28 -21.21
CA GLU A 181 22.55 -6.46 -21.75
C GLU A 181 23.37 -7.45 -20.92
N GLU A 182 23.31 -7.35 -19.59
CA GLU A 182 23.95 -8.29 -18.67
C GLU A 182 23.40 -9.72 -18.83
N ARG A 183 22.08 -9.84 -18.98
CA ARG A 183 21.41 -11.13 -19.23
C ARG A 183 21.85 -11.72 -20.58
N LEU A 184 21.89 -10.94 -21.62
CA LEU A 184 22.32 -11.38 -22.96
C LEU A 184 23.79 -11.80 -22.96
N HIS A 185 24.64 -11.01 -22.29
CA HIS A 185 26.06 -11.36 -22.14
C HIS A 185 26.24 -12.69 -21.39
N HIS A 186 25.50 -12.91 -20.31
CA HIS A 186 25.51 -14.18 -19.58
C HIS A 186 25.06 -15.36 -20.46
N ILE A 187 24.03 -15.18 -21.28
CA ILE A 187 23.56 -16.19 -22.24
C ILE A 187 24.68 -16.52 -23.24
N GLU A 188 25.35 -15.51 -23.79
CA GLU A 188 26.48 -15.72 -24.72
C GLU A 188 27.67 -16.46 -24.09
N GLU A 189 27.98 -16.18 -22.82
CA GLU A 189 29.02 -16.89 -22.08
C GLU A 189 28.65 -18.36 -21.88
N MET A 190 27.42 -18.64 -21.51
CA MET A 190 26.92 -20.01 -21.32
C MET A 190 26.90 -20.80 -22.63
N GLU A 191 26.54 -20.17 -23.76
CA GLU A 191 26.63 -20.79 -25.08
C GLU A 191 28.09 -21.13 -25.48
N LYS A 192 29.03 -20.26 -25.18
CA LYS A 192 30.48 -20.52 -25.41
C LYS A 192 31.00 -21.70 -24.59
N MET A 193 30.38 -21.97 -23.43
CA MET A 193 30.66 -23.12 -22.59
C MET A 193 29.92 -24.41 -23.03
N GLY A 194 29.11 -24.33 -24.10
CA GLY A 194 28.43 -25.48 -24.68
C GLY A 194 27.03 -25.78 -24.15
N TYR A 195 26.43 -24.85 -23.42
CA TYR A 195 25.06 -24.99 -22.95
C TYR A 195 24.05 -24.49 -24.00
N ASP A 196 22.95 -25.20 -24.16
CA ASP A 196 21.83 -24.73 -25.02
C ASP A 196 21.00 -23.70 -24.29
N MET A 197 21.12 -22.44 -24.70
CA MET A 197 20.39 -21.28 -24.11
C MET A 197 19.26 -20.78 -25.01
N SER A 198 18.82 -21.57 -25.99
CA SER A 198 17.79 -21.14 -26.98
C SER A 198 16.46 -20.76 -26.36
N GLU A 199 16.04 -21.40 -25.28
CA GLU A 199 14.80 -21.07 -24.56
C GLU A 199 14.88 -19.74 -23.81
N TYR A 200 16.06 -19.33 -23.38
CA TYR A 200 16.28 -18.10 -22.60
C TYR A 200 16.45 -16.84 -23.46
N LYS A 201 16.54 -16.97 -24.78
CA LYS A 201 16.64 -15.83 -25.70
C LYS A 201 15.30 -15.13 -25.95
N ASN A 202 14.19 -15.77 -25.60
CA ASN A 202 12.87 -15.21 -25.83
C ASN A 202 12.18 -14.84 -24.51
N PRO A 203 12.13 -13.53 -24.11
CA PRO A 203 11.57 -13.09 -22.84
C PRO A 203 10.04 -13.27 -22.71
N GLU A 204 9.33 -13.61 -23.80
CA GLU A 204 7.89 -13.83 -23.79
C GLU A 204 7.48 -15.26 -23.37
N LYS A 205 8.46 -16.13 -23.08
CA LYS A 205 8.21 -17.54 -22.71
C LYS A 205 8.50 -17.88 -21.25
N ILE A 206 8.85 -16.91 -20.42
CA ILE A 206 9.12 -17.11 -18.99
C ILE A 206 8.01 -16.52 -18.11
#